data_d6f6c555269623988b080157e7cf29b3
#
_entry.id   d6f6c555269623988b080157e7cf29b3
#
_cell.length_a   1.000
_cell.length_b   1.000
_cell.length_c   1.000
_cell.angle_alpha   90.00
_cell.angle_beta   90.00
_cell.angle_gamma   90.00
#
_symmetry.space_group_name_H-M   'P 1'
#
loop_
_entity.id
_entity.type
_entity.pdbx_description
1 polymer ?
#
loop_
_entity_poly.entity_id
_entity_poly.type
_entity_poly.pdbx_seq_one_letter_code
_entity_poly.pdbx_strand_id
1 'polypeptide(L)'
;MNTPGTYSPDLAVPLDRRAFGGRDLFSLWFSLGIGLMVLQTGALLAPGLGLSGSLLAIFFGTLVGVSLLASVGVIGSDTGLSSMAALKLSLGSRGAMLPAMLNVLQLIGWGSFEIIVMRDAASLLGARAFGEGSALSNPLLLTLLFGALATLLAVSGPLTFVRKILRKWGIWLLLGACLWLTWNLFAKADLPALWAQKGDGSLPFAVGFDIAIAMPLSWLPLIADYSRFGKRAKSVFGGTAVGFFIGNFWLMSLGVAYTLAFAPSGEVNALLLALAGAGLGIPLLLILLDESENAFADIHSAAVSGGILLRLKVEHLALAIGVVCTLIACFAPLAQYQNFLLLIGSVFAPLFGVVLVDHFILRKRSARVTPTLLRWPSLLAWLGGVVTYHLLANLLPDVGATLPALLLAGGLQWVLGQTLISPHPGPLPEGEGTDRTRA
;
A
#
# COMPACT_ATOMS: atom_id res chain seq x y z
N MET A 1 -16.02 29.38 -7.53
CA MET A 1 -16.81 28.20 -7.89
C MET A 1 -15.84 27.03 -8.01
N ASN A 2 -15.87 26.08 -7.08
CA ASN A 2 -15.01 24.90 -7.16
C ASN A 2 -15.51 24.01 -8.29
N THR A 3 -14.66 23.77 -9.27
CA THR A 3 -14.90 22.81 -10.35
C THR A 3 -15.29 21.46 -9.74
N PRO A 4 -16.32 20.75 -10.26
CA PRO A 4 -16.71 19.44 -9.76
C PRO A 4 -15.55 18.46 -9.98
N GLY A 5 -14.82 18.12 -8.90
CA GLY A 5 -13.74 17.13 -8.94
C GLY A 5 -12.52 17.43 -8.08
N THR A 6 -12.29 18.67 -7.68
CA THR A 6 -11.12 19.04 -6.86
C THR A 6 -11.45 18.90 -5.37
N TYR A 7 -11.00 17.83 -4.74
CA TYR A 7 -11.14 17.64 -3.30
C TYR A 7 -9.88 18.14 -2.58
N SER A 8 -10.05 19.06 -1.62
CA SER A 8 -8.94 19.47 -0.77
C SER A 8 -8.47 18.28 0.08
N PRO A 9 -7.14 18.05 0.21
CA PRO A 9 -6.60 16.99 1.06
C PRO A 9 -7.02 17.09 2.52
N ASP A 10 -7.19 18.31 3.03
CA ASP A 10 -7.51 18.60 4.43
C ASP A 10 -9.01 18.56 4.76
N LEU A 11 -9.87 18.56 3.75
CA LEU A 11 -11.31 18.58 3.96
C LEU A 11 -11.92 17.18 3.85
N ALA A 12 -12.86 16.89 4.74
CA ALA A 12 -13.62 15.65 4.68
C ALA A 12 -14.54 15.63 3.45
N VAL A 13 -14.58 14.48 2.76
CA VAL A 13 -15.53 14.23 1.68
C VAL A 13 -16.93 14.06 2.28
N PRO A 14 -17.90 14.92 1.93
CA PRO A 14 -19.29 14.80 2.40
C PRO A 14 -19.91 13.47 1.99
N LEU A 15 -20.84 12.94 2.80
CA LEU A 15 -21.44 11.62 2.58
C LEU A 15 -22.18 11.50 1.23
N ASP A 16 -22.86 12.58 0.81
CA ASP A 16 -23.59 12.68 -0.47
C ASP A 16 -22.67 12.62 -1.69
N ARG A 17 -21.39 12.99 -1.53
CA ARG A 17 -20.38 12.98 -2.59
C ARG A 17 -19.51 11.71 -2.63
N ARG A 18 -19.72 10.78 -1.70
CA ARG A 18 -18.97 9.53 -1.67
C ARG A 18 -19.48 8.58 -2.75
N ALA A 19 -18.58 8.12 -3.61
CA ALA A 19 -18.93 7.43 -4.85
C ALA A 19 -18.69 5.91 -4.80
N PHE A 20 -17.69 5.43 -4.00
CA PHE A 20 -17.25 4.05 -4.05
C PHE A 20 -18.14 3.11 -3.25
N GLY A 21 -18.63 2.05 -3.93
CA GLY A 21 -19.26 0.88 -3.31
C GLY A 21 -18.26 -0.26 -3.09
N GLY A 22 -18.73 -1.37 -2.54
CA GLY A 22 -17.88 -2.55 -2.29
C GLY A 22 -17.23 -3.12 -3.55
N ARG A 23 -17.95 -3.09 -4.69
CA ARG A 23 -17.41 -3.57 -5.98
C ARG A 23 -16.31 -2.66 -6.54
N ASP A 24 -16.46 -1.35 -6.38
CA ASP A 24 -15.43 -0.39 -6.82
C ASP A 24 -14.14 -0.60 -6.02
N LEU A 25 -14.27 -0.77 -4.70
CA LEU A 25 -13.14 -1.01 -3.80
C LEU A 25 -12.52 -2.39 -4.00
N PHE A 26 -13.33 -3.42 -4.24
CA PHE A 26 -12.81 -4.73 -4.61
C PHE A 26 -11.97 -4.65 -5.89
N SER A 27 -12.49 -4.01 -6.95
CA SER A 27 -11.77 -3.89 -8.22
C SER A 27 -10.46 -3.12 -8.07
N LEU A 28 -10.48 -2.00 -7.31
CA LEU A 28 -9.31 -1.19 -7.02
C LEU A 28 -8.25 -2.03 -6.28
N TRP A 29 -8.64 -2.62 -5.16
CA TRP A 29 -7.68 -3.34 -4.31
C TRP A 29 -7.26 -4.69 -4.86
N PHE A 30 -8.07 -5.32 -5.72
CA PHE A 30 -7.65 -6.50 -6.48
C PHE A 30 -6.55 -6.13 -7.47
N SER A 31 -6.72 -5.04 -8.22
CA SER A 31 -5.73 -4.54 -9.17
C SER A 31 -4.44 -4.12 -8.44
N LEU A 32 -4.53 -3.26 -7.41
CA LEU A 32 -3.37 -2.85 -6.61
C LEU A 32 -2.67 -4.00 -5.84
N GLY A 33 -3.34 -5.14 -5.68
CA GLY A 33 -2.75 -6.38 -5.16
C GLY A 33 -2.05 -7.22 -6.22
N ILE A 34 -2.12 -6.83 -7.49
CA ILE A 34 -1.46 -7.48 -8.63
C ILE A 34 -0.40 -6.53 -9.17
N GLY A 35 0.77 -7.05 -9.49
CA GLY A 35 1.84 -6.25 -10.05
C GLY A 35 3.14 -7.04 -10.14
N LEU A 36 4.08 -6.54 -10.92
CA LEU A 36 5.39 -7.16 -11.07
C LEU A 36 6.18 -7.14 -9.75
N MET A 37 6.05 -6.05 -8.97
CA MET A 37 6.69 -5.95 -7.66
C MET A 37 6.12 -6.98 -6.67
N VAL A 38 4.81 -7.24 -6.70
CA VAL A 38 4.15 -8.28 -5.88
C VAL A 38 4.69 -9.67 -6.26
N LEU A 39 4.80 -9.96 -7.54
CA LEU A 39 5.34 -11.21 -8.06
C LEU A 39 6.82 -11.38 -7.68
N GLN A 40 7.64 -10.34 -7.81
CA GLN A 40 9.04 -10.34 -7.38
C GLN A 40 9.19 -10.54 -5.87
N THR A 41 8.31 -9.92 -5.06
CA THR A 41 8.29 -10.14 -3.61
C THR A 41 8.05 -11.62 -3.27
N GLY A 42 7.13 -12.28 -3.97
CA GLY A 42 6.95 -13.73 -3.85
C GLY A 42 8.22 -14.51 -4.18
N ALA A 43 8.91 -14.12 -5.27
CA ALA A 43 10.16 -14.76 -5.69
C ALA A 43 11.26 -14.71 -4.62
N LEU A 44 11.32 -13.65 -3.80
CA LEU A 44 12.30 -13.52 -2.71
C LEU A 44 12.16 -14.61 -1.63
N LEU A 45 10.97 -15.21 -1.48
CA LEU A 45 10.72 -16.24 -0.49
C LEU A 45 11.16 -17.63 -0.98
N ALA A 46 11.20 -17.83 -2.30
CA ALA A 46 11.32 -19.12 -2.93
C ALA A 46 12.57 -19.92 -2.53
N PRO A 47 13.80 -19.35 -2.58
CA PRO A 47 14.99 -20.14 -2.27
C PRO A 47 15.01 -20.63 -0.82
N GLY A 48 14.71 -19.73 0.12
CA GLY A 48 14.84 -20.02 1.55
C GLY A 48 13.74 -20.92 2.13
N LEU A 49 12.49 -20.72 1.69
CA LEU A 49 11.32 -21.38 2.28
C LEU A 49 10.78 -22.56 1.45
N GLY A 50 11.17 -22.67 0.17
CA GLY A 50 10.54 -23.61 -0.76
C GLY A 50 9.07 -23.26 -1.02
N LEU A 51 8.34 -24.10 -1.78
CA LEU A 51 6.95 -23.79 -2.17
C LEU A 51 6.01 -23.74 -0.96
N SER A 52 5.95 -24.79 -0.16
CA SER A 52 4.99 -24.90 0.94
C SER A 52 5.21 -23.86 2.04
N GLY A 53 6.46 -23.61 2.44
CA GLY A 53 6.81 -22.59 3.43
C GLY A 53 6.46 -21.18 2.93
N SER A 54 6.78 -20.89 1.68
CA SER A 54 6.44 -19.61 1.06
C SER A 54 4.94 -19.37 0.99
N LEU A 55 4.15 -20.36 0.55
CA LEU A 55 2.69 -20.24 0.48
C LEU A 55 2.05 -19.99 1.86
N LEU A 56 2.55 -20.64 2.91
CA LEU A 56 2.09 -20.40 4.29
C LEU A 56 2.45 -18.98 4.75
N ALA A 57 3.68 -18.54 4.53
CA ALA A 57 4.12 -17.18 4.87
C ALA A 57 3.29 -16.11 4.14
N ILE A 58 3.06 -16.32 2.84
CA ILE A 58 2.23 -15.43 2.01
C ILE A 58 0.77 -15.41 2.50
N PHE A 59 0.19 -16.58 2.75
CA PHE A 59 -1.20 -16.68 3.20
C PHE A 59 -1.42 -15.92 4.51
N PHE A 60 -0.65 -16.23 5.55
CA PHE A 60 -0.82 -15.59 6.85
C PHE A 60 -0.37 -14.14 6.85
N GLY A 61 0.75 -13.81 6.19
CA GLY A 61 1.23 -12.43 6.06
C GLY A 61 0.23 -11.54 5.33
N THR A 62 -0.29 -12.01 4.20
CA THR A 62 -1.33 -11.30 3.46
C THR A 62 -2.62 -11.17 4.27
N LEU A 63 -3.10 -12.25 4.92
CA LEU A 63 -4.33 -12.23 5.71
C LEU A 63 -4.28 -11.20 6.85
N VAL A 64 -3.20 -11.18 7.60
CA VAL A 64 -3.01 -10.22 8.69
C VAL A 64 -2.87 -8.81 8.11
N GLY A 65 -2.02 -8.64 7.10
CA GLY A 65 -1.75 -7.34 6.50
C GLY A 65 -2.99 -6.69 5.87
N VAL A 66 -3.82 -7.46 5.13
CA VAL A 66 -5.06 -6.90 4.54
C VAL A 66 -6.11 -6.60 5.60
N SER A 67 -6.12 -7.33 6.71
CA SER A 67 -7.03 -7.03 7.83
C SER A 67 -6.68 -5.67 8.45
N LEU A 68 -5.39 -5.37 8.60
CA LEU A 68 -4.89 -4.08 9.05
C LEU A 68 -5.19 -2.98 8.01
N LEU A 69 -4.89 -3.24 6.73
CA LEU A 69 -5.14 -2.33 5.62
C LEU A 69 -6.61 -1.94 5.55
N ALA A 70 -7.50 -2.93 5.53
CA ALA A 70 -8.95 -2.71 5.48
C ALA A 70 -9.46 -1.94 6.71
N SER A 71 -8.90 -2.21 7.90
CA SER A 71 -9.23 -1.49 9.13
C SER A 71 -8.84 -0.01 9.05
N VAL A 72 -7.65 0.31 8.54
CA VAL A 72 -7.24 1.70 8.27
C VAL A 72 -8.13 2.34 7.21
N GLY A 73 -8.53 1.56 6.18
CA GLY A 73 -9.51 2.02 5.19
C GLY A 73 -10.85 2.44 5.79
N VAL A 74 -11.31 1.76 6.84
CA VAL A 74 -12.53 2.16 7.57
C VAL A 74 -12.37 3.56 8.17
N ILE A 75 -11.19 3.92 8.68
CA ILE A 75 -10.94 5.28 9.21
C ILE A 75 -11.19 6.34 8.13
N GLY A 76 -10.74 6.09 6.89
CA GLY A 76 -11.01 6.97 5.76
C GLY A 76 -12.51 7.16 5.47
N SER A 77 -13.28 6.06 5.48
CA SER A 77 -14.74 6.15 5.26
C SER A 77 -15.50 6.73 6.47
N ASP A 78 -15.04 6.51 7.69
CA ASP A 78 -15.69 7.08 8.87
C ASP A 78 -15.48 8.61 8.93
N THR A 79 -14.28 9.06 8.65
CA THR A 79 -13.90 10.49 8.77
C THR A 79 -14.11 11.30 7.49
N GLY A 80 -14.06 10.65 6.32
CA GLY A 80 -14.02 11.31 5.02
C GLY A 80 -12.69 12.00 4.71
N LEU A 81 -11.69 11.87 5.59
CA LEU A 81 -10.38 12.52 5.46
C LEU A 81 -9.41 11.67 4.63
N SER A 82 -8.43 12.33 4.01
CA SER A 82 -7.27 11.66 3.41
C SER A 82 -6.39 11.03 4.48
N SER A 83 -5.50 10.11 4.08
CA SER A 83 -4.68 9.35 5.02
C SER A 83 -3.89 10.25 5.98
N MET A 84 -3.12 11.17 5.46
CA MET A 84 -2.31 12.06 6.30
C MET A 84 -3.14 13.09 7.06
N ALA A 85 -4.30 13.51 6.53
CA ALA A 85 -5.22 14.38 7.26
C ALA A 85 -5.86 13.64 8.46
N ALA A 86 -6.18 12.35 8.32
CA ALA A 86 -6.71 11.53 9.39
C ALA A 86 -5.69 11.34 10.54
N LEU A 87 -4.38 11.31 10.24
CA LEU A 87 -3.33 11.24 11.26
C LEU A 87 -3.32 12.44 12.21
N LYS A 88 -3.78 13.62 11.78
CA LYS A 88 -3.92 14.80 12.64
C LYS A 88 -4.80 14.51 13.86
N LEU A 89 -5.75 13.61 13.69
CA LEU A 89 -6.63 13.19 14.77
C LEU A 89 -5.88 12.39 15.85
N SER A 90 -4.91 11.57 15.48
CA SER A 90 -4.16 10.70 16.41
C SER A 90 -2.86 11.34 16.93
N LEU A 91 -2.18 12.16 16.12
CA LEU A 91 -0.87 12.72 16.44
C LEU A 91 -0.89 14.22 16.76
N GLY A 92 -2.01 14.89 16.48
CA GLY A 92 -2.11 16.35 16.50
C GLY A 92 -1.71 16.97 15.14
N SER A 93 -2.07 18.25 14.96
CA SER A 93 -1.91 18.92 13.65
C SER A 93 -0.44 19.07 13.22
N ARG A 94 0.49 19.31 14.14
CA ARG A 94 1.94 19.36 13.87
C ARG A 94 2.57 17.96 13.93
N GLY A 95 2.09 17.07 14.80
CA GLY A 95 2.59 15.69 14.90
C GLY A 95 2.40 14.88 13.62
N ALA A 96 1.36 15.15 12.85
CA ALA A 96 1.11 14.50 11.58
C ALA A 96 2.01 14.98 10.42
N MET A 97 2.77 16.08 10.60
CA MET A 97 3.63 16.60 9.53
C MET A 97 4.80 15.68 9.23
N LEU A 98 5.42 15.10 10.27
CA LEU A 98 6.54 14.18 10.07
C LEU A 98 6.13 12.92 9.28
N PRO A 99 5.09 12.15 9.67
CA PRO A 99 4.64 11.03 8.83
C PRO A 99 4.18 11.46 7.43
N ALA A 100 3.62 12.66 7.26
CA ALA A 100 3.25 13.15 5.93
C ALA A 100 4.48 13.37 5.04
N MET A 101 5.57 13.93 5.60
CA MET A 101 6.86 14.07 4.87
C MET A 101 7.44 12.70 4.52
N LEU A 102 7.47 11.77 5.48
CA LEU A 102 7.97 10.40 5.25
C LEU A 102 7.12 9.67 4.20
N ASN A 103 5.80 9.92 4.19
CA ASN A 103 4.91 9.36 3.19
C ASN A 103 5.18 9.90 1.78
N VAL A 104 5.41 11.20 1.62
CA VAL A 104 5.81 11.76 0.31
C VAL A 104 7.09 11.11 -0.18
N LEU A 105 8.11 10.96 0.69
CA LEU A 105 9.39 10.37 0.33
C LEU A 105 9.24 8.90 -0.08
N GLN A 106 8.50 8.10 0.70
CA GLN A 106 8.29 6.70 0.37
C GLN A 106 7.50 6.52 -0.94
N LEU A 107 6.49 7.34 -1.19
CA LEU A 107 5.67 7.24 -2.39
C LEU A 107 6.43 7.72 -3.66
N ILE A 108 7.36 8.66 -3.52
CA ILE A 108 8.33 8.98 -4.59
C ILE A 108 9.21 7.76 -4.87
N GLY A 109 9.69 7.07 -3.84
CA GLY A 109 10.47 5.84 -3.99
C GLY A 109 9.68 4.75 -4.72
N TRP A 110 8.46 4.44 -4.24
CA TRP A 110 7.58 3.47 -4.88
C TRP A 110 7.26 3.82 -6.33
N GLY A 111 6.78 5.02 -6.61
CA GLY A 111 6.47 5.45 -7.97
C GLY A 111 7.68 5.41 -8.91
N SER A 112 8.90 5.60 -8.38
CA SER A 112 10.13 5.43 -9.15
C SER A 112 10.42 3.96 -9.44
N PHE A 113 10.27 3.05 -8.45
CA PHE A 113 10.46 1.61 -8.65
C PHE A 113 9.44 1.04 -9.63
N GLU A 114 8.18 1.46 -9.58
CA GLU A 114 7.14 1.04 -10.53
C GLU A 114 7.52 1.43 -11.97
N ILE A 115 8.01 2.64 -12.19
CA ILE A 115 8.48 3.08 -13.51
C ILE A 115 9.70 2.25 -13.97
N ILE A 116 10.64 1.92 -13.06
CA ILE A 116 11.82 1.08 -13.37
C ILE A 116 11.36 -0.32 -13.80
N VAL A 117 10.47 -0.95 -13.06
CA VAL A 117 9.98 -2.30 -13.35
C VAL A 117 9.23 -2.35 -14.67
N MET A 118 8.39 -1.34 -14.94
CA MET A 118 7.71 -1.21 -16.24
C MET A 118 8.70 -1.07 -17.38
N ARG A 119 9.72 -0.22 -17.24
CA ARG A 119 10.79 -0.04 -18.21
C ARG A 119 11.52 -1.34 -18.49
N ASP A 120 11.98 -2.03 -17.43
CA ASP A 120 12.82 -3.23 -17.57
C ASP A 120 12.03 -4.38 -18.23
N ALA A 121 10.77 -4.60 -17.81
CA ALA A 121 9.91 -5.60 -18.43
C ALA A 121 9.58 -5.26 -19.89
N ALA A 122 9.26 -4.00 -20.20
CA ALA A 122 8.95 -3.58 -21.57
C ALA A 122 10.19 -3.62 -22.47
N SER A 123 11.36 -3.23 -21.96
CA SER A 123 12.63 -3.30 -22.71
C SER A 123 12.94 -4.74 -23.09
N LEU A 124 12.77 -5.68 -22.16
CA LEU A 124 12.96 -7.11 -22.41
C LEU A 124 12.01 -7.65 -23.48
N LEU A 125 10.72 -7.30 -23.40
CA LEU A 125 9.72 -7.68 -24.40
C LEU A 125 10.02 -7.05 -25.76
N GLY A 126 10.40 -5.78 -25.79
CA GLY A 126 10.77 -5.04 -26.98
C GLY A 126 12.00 -5.62 -27.68
N ALA A 127 13.06 -5.93 -26.93
CA ALA A 127 14.26 -6.57 -27.43
C ALA A 127 13.96 -7.96 -28.04
N ARG A 128 13.11 -8.73 -27.38
CA ARG A 128 12.72 -10.07 -27.86
C ARG A 128 11.86 -10.03 -29.12
N ALA A 129 10.97 -9.06 -29.24
CA ALA A 129 10.02 -8.97 -30.37
C ALA A 129 10.61 -8.24 -31.59
N PHE A 130 11.45 -7.22 -31.36
CA PHE A 130 11.89 -6.28 -32.39
C PHE A 130 13.43 -6.13 -32.46
N GLY A 131 14.17 -6.82 -31.59
CA GLY A 131 15.63 -6.74 -31.51
C GLY A 131 16.14 -5.67 -30.55
N GLU A 132 17.38 -5.85 -30.06
CA GLU A 132 18.01 -4.98 -29.03
C GLU A 132 18.22 -3.53 -29.49
N GLY A 133 18.31 -3.27 -30.80
CA GLY A 133 18.46 -1.92 -31.37
C GLY A 133 17.16 -1.17 -31.61
N SER A 134 16.01 -1.76 -31.26
CA SER A 134 14.70 -1.15 -31.45
C SER A 134 14.45 0.00 -30.49
N ALA A 135 13.69 1.01 -30.91
CA ALA A 135 13.18 2.06 -30.01
C ALA A 135 12.33 1.47 -28.87
N LEU A 136 11.64 0.35 -29.11
CA LEU A 136 10.82 -0.35 -28.10
C LEU A 136 11.64 -1.18 -27.11
N SER A 137 12.96 -1.29 -27.30
CA SER A 137 13.90 -1.85 -26.31
C SER A 137 14.75 -0.78 -25.62
N ASN A 138 14.58 0.50 -25.97
CA ASN A 138 15.37 1.59 -25.38
C ASN A 138 14.87 1.95 -23.96
N PRO A 139 15.70 1.71 -22.90
CA PRO A 139 15.26 1.94 -21.53
C PRO A 139 14.89 3.40 -21.25
N LEU A 140 15.61 4.38 -21.81
CA LEU A 140 15.33 5.79 -21.58
C LEU A 140 13.98 6.19 -22.17
N LEU A 141 13.70 5.79 -23.42
CA LEU A 141 12.42 6.06 -24.06
C LEU A 141 11.25 5.46 -23.27
N LEU A 142 11.42 4.22 -22.82
CA LEU A 142 10.39 3.52 -22.03
C LEU A 142 10.21 4.16 -20.65
N THR A 143 11.29 4.61 -19.99
CA THR A 143 11.18 5.37 -18.72
C THR A 143 10.35 6.64 -18.90
N LEU A 144 10.62 7.41 -19.95
CA LEU A 144 9.87 8.64 -20.24
C LEU A 144 8.40 8.34 -20.59
N LEU A 145 8.14 7.28 -21.36
CA LEU A 145 6.79 6.87 -21.73
C LEU A 145 5.96 6.48 -20.49
N PHE A 146 6.48 5.57 -19.66
CA PHE A 146 5.75 5.09 -18.48
C PHE A 146 5.65 6.17 -17.39
N GLY A 147 6.71 6.99 -17.22
CA GLY A 147 6.67 8.13 -16.32
C GLY A 147 5.62 9.16 -16.73
N ALA A 148 5.51 9.47 -18.03
CA ALA A 148 4.46 10.35 -18.54
C ALA A 148 3.06 9.75 -18.35
N LEU A 149 2.87 8.45 -18.63
CA LEU A 149 1.61 7.76 -18.47
C LEU A 149 1.15 7.78 -17.01
N ALA A 150 1.99 7.37 -16.07
CA ALA A 150 1.69 7.38 -14.64
C ALA A 150 1.37 8.78 -14.13
N THR A 151 2.14 9.78 -14.56
CA THR A 151 1.91 11.19 -14.20
C THR A 151 0.57 11.70 -14.71
N LEU A 152 0.22 11.44 -15.97
CA LEU A 152 -1.06 11.84 -16.56
C LEU A 152 -2.25 11.19 -15.83
N LEU A 153 -2.13 9.91 -15.49
CA LEU A 153 -3.14 9.22 -14.68
C LEU A 153 -3.25 9.86 -13.30
N ALA A 154 -2.14 10.17 -12.62
CA ALA A 154 -2.12 10.77 -11.30
C ALA A 154 -2.79 12.17 -11.27
N VAL A 155 -2.57 12.98 -12.28
CA VAL A 155 -3.21 14.29 -12.44
C VAL A 155 -4.73 14.15 -12.67
N SER A 156 -5.20 13.07 -13.33
CA SER A 156 -6.63 12.84 -13.60
C SER A 156 -7.46 12.49 -12.36
N GLY A 157 -6.83 11.98 -11.32
CA GLY A 157 -7.42 11.62 -10.03
C GLY A 157 -8.19 10.29 -10.01
N PRO A 158 -8.41 9.73 -8.79
CA PRO A 158 -8.85 8.35 -8.60
C PRO A 158 -10.28 8.07 -9.07
N LEU A 159 -11.20 9.05 -8.96
CA LEU A 159 -12.61 8.83 -9.35
C LEU A 159 -12.76 8.56 -10.85
N THR A 160 -11.97 9.23 -11.68
CA THR A 160 -12.00 9.04 -13.13
C THR A 160 -11.43 7.69 -13.51
N PHE A 161 -10.27 7.37 -12.95
CA PHE A 161 -9.55 6.15 -13.27
C PHE A 161 -10.33 4.88 -12.83
N VAL A 162 -10.63 4.77 -11.53
CA VAL A 162 -11.30 3.58 -10.96
C VAL A 162 -12.65 3.28 -11.62
N ARG A 163 -13.48 4.29 -11.83
CA ARG A 163 -14.84 4.08 -12.34
C ARG A 163 -14.93 3.92 -13.84
N LYS A 164 -14.13 4.65 -14.62
CA LYS A 164 -14.25 4.69 -16.08
C LYS A 164 -13.37 3.65 -16.79
N ILE A 165 -12.18 3.39 -16.28
CA ILE A 165 -11.19 2.54 -16.94
C ILE A 165 -11.11 1.18 -16.24
N LEU A 166 -10.63 1.15 -15.01
CA LEU A 166 -10.32 -0.08 -14.28
C LEU A 166 -11.52 -1.01 -14.17
N ARG A 167 -12.62 -0.54 -13.61
CA ARG A 167 -13.82 -1.37 -13.39
C ARG A 167 -14.45 -1.89 -14.67
N LYS A 168 -14.30 -1.18 -15.80
CA LYS A 168 -14.94 -1.56 -17.05
C LYS A 168 -14.16 -2.60 -17.84
N TRP A 169 -12.84 -2.44 -17.92
CA TRP A 169 -11.98 -3.22 -18.79
C TRP A 169 -10.77 -3.82 -18.08
N GLY A 170 -10.06 -3.04 -17.26
CA GLY A 170 -8.78 -3.39 -16.67
C GLY A 170 -8.83 -4.70 -15.88
N ILE A 171 -9.79 -4.83 -14.96
CA ILE A 171 -9.91 -6.02 -14.09
C ILE A 171 -10.09 -7.33 -14.87
N TRP A 172 -10.80 -7.31 -16.01
CA TRP A 172 -11.03 -8.51 -16.82
C TRP A 172 -9.77 -8.93 -17.57
N LEU A 173 -9.03 -7.95 -18.11
CA LEU A 173 -7.76 -8.20 -18.80
C LEU A 173 -6.73 -8.74 -17.82
N LEU A 174 -6.66 -8.17 -16.63
CA LEU A 174 -5.76 -8.59 -15.56
C LEU A 174 -6.08 -10.00 -15.06
N LEU A 175 -7.35 -10.27 -14.81
CA LEU A 175 -7.82 -11.63 -14.45
C LEU A 175 -7.43 -12.64 -15.53
N GLY A 176 -7.62 -12.30 -16.79
CA GLY A 176 -7.21 -13.14 -17.93
C GLY A 176 -5.69 -13.41 -17.95
N ALA A 177 -4.88 -12.39 -17.68
CA ALA A 177 -3.43 -12.53 -17.61
C ALA A 177 -3.00 -13.46 -16.45
N CYS A 178 -3.57 -13.28 -15.26
CA CYS A 178 -3.28 -14.13 -14.10
C CYS A 178 -3.70 -15.58 -14.32
N LEU A 179 -4.88 -15.80 -14.91
CA LEU A 179 -5.36 -17.16 -15.27
C LEU A 179 -4.44 -17.81 -16.31
N TRP A 180 -3.98 -17.04 -17.31
CA TRP A 180 -3.06 -17.55 -18.32
C TRP A 180 -1.70 -17.95 -17.72
N LEU A 181 -1.12 -17.10 -16.86
CA LEU A 181 0.12 -17.43 -16.17
C LEU A 181 -0.05 -18.69 -15.30
N THR A 182 -1.16 -18.78 -14.58
CA THR A 182 -1.48 -19.96 -13.77
C THR A 182 -1.59 -21.21 -14.64
N TRP A 183 -2.32 -21.14 -15.75
CA TRP A 183 -2.43 -22.24 -16.71
C TRP A 183 -1.07 -22.63 -17.28
N ASN A 184 -0.23 -21.65 -17.67
CA ASN A 184 1.08 -21.90 -18.22
C ASN A 184 2.00 -22.62 -17.22
N LEU A 185 1.93 -22.23 -15.93
CA LEU A 185 2.64 -22.90 -14.85
C LEU A 185 2.20 -24.38 -14.74
N PHE A 186 0.89 -24.64 -14.63
CA PHE A 186 0.35 -26.00 -14.51
C PHE A 186 0.65 -26.88 -15.73
N ALA A 187 0.70 -26.29 -16.93
CA ALA A 187 0.96 -27.00 -18.16
C ALA A 187 2.45 -27.39 -18.36
N LYS A 188 3.38 -26.63 -17.74
CA LYS A 188 4.81 -26.78 -18.02
C LYS A 188 5.65 -27.22 -16.82
N ALA A 189 5.20 -26.97 -15.59
CA ALA A 189 5.94 -27.29 -14.38
C ALA A 189 5.57 -28.69 -13.86
N ASP A 190 6.56 -29.38 -13.31
CA ASP A 190 6.34 -30.60 -12.53
C ASP A 190 5.87 -30.21 -11.11
N LEU A 191 4.55 -30.12 -10.92
CA LEU A 191 3.95 -29.69 -9.66
C LEU A 191 4.30 -30.61 -8.47
N PRO A 192 4.29 -31.95 -8.59
CA PRO A 192 4.76 -32.85 -7.54
C PRO A 192 6.20 -32.55 -7.12
N ALA A 193 7.10 -32.36 -8.09
CA ALA A 193 8.50 -32.03 -7.81
C ALA A 193 8.64 -30.67 -7.11
N LEU A 194 7.89 -29.65 -7.57
CA LEU A 194 7.85 -28.33 -6.94
C LEU A 194 7.36 -28.39 -5.49
N TRP A 195 6.32 -29.19 -5.23
CA TRP A 195 5.77 -29.37 -3.88
C TRP A 195 6.73 -30.08 -2.94
N ALA A 196 7.49 -31.04 -3.46
CA ALA A 196 8.50 -31.78 -2.71
C ALA A 196 9.79 -30.96 -2.46
N GLN A 197 9.99 -29.88 -3.21
CA GLN A 197 11.17 -29.03 -3.12
C GLN A 197 11.16 -28.26 -1.80
N LYS A 198 12.10 -28.63 -0.91
CA LYS A 198 12.31 -27.90 0.34
C LYS A 198 13.13 -26.65 0.09
N GLY A 199 12.90 -25.61 0.89
CA GLY A 199 13.78 -24.46 0.92
C GLY A 199 15.17 -24.83 1.46
N ASP A 200 16.17 -24.04 1.10
CA ASP A 200 17.54 -24.20 1.55
C ASP A 200 17.77 -23.71 2.99
N GLY A 201 16.73 -23.14 3.63
CA GLY A 201 16.79 -22.62 5.00
C GLY A 201 17.50 -21.28 5.14
N SER A 202 17.89 -20.64 4.04
CA SER A 202 18.55 -19.32 4.07
C SER A 202 17.63 -18.19 4.56
N LEU A 203 16.31 -18.40 4.54
CA LEU A 203 15.31 -17.42 4.99
C LEU A 203 14.49 -18.02 6.14
N PRO A 204 14.54 -17.46 7.38
CA PRO A 204 13.66 -17.85 8.48
C PRO A 204 12.18 -17.58 8.12
N PHE A 205 11.26 -18.45 8.55
CA PHE A 205 9.83 -18.33 8.25
C PHE A 205 9.25 -16.96 8.69
N ALA A 206 9.65 -16.48 9.87
CA ALA A 206 9.17 -15.19 10.39
C ALA A 206 9.62 -13.99 9.53
N VAL A 207 10.81 -14.06 8.94
CA VAL A 207 11.29 -13.05 7.99
C VAL A 207 10.51 -13.13 6.67
N GLY A 208 10.24 -14.32 6.17
CA GLY A 208 9.37 -14.52 5.01
C GLY A 208 7.94 -14.00 5.26
N PHE A 209 7.41 -14.20 6.47
CA PHE A 209 6.15 -13.62 6.90
C PHE A 209 6.22 -12.08 6.93
N ASP A 210 7.32 -11.49 7.45
CA ASP A 210 7.53 -10.03 7.47
C ASP A 210 7.59 -9.44 6.04
N ILE A 211 8.23 -10.13 5.11
CA ILE A 211 8.25 -9.74 3.69
C ILE A 211 6.83 -9.79 3.11
N ALA A 212 6.07 -10.85 3.40
CA ALA A 212 4.71 -11.01 2.87
C ALA A 212 3.73 -10.00 3.44
N ILE A 213 3.77 -9.71 4.75
CA ILE A 213 2.90 -8.72 5.39
C ILE A 213 3.26 -7.28 4.98
N ALA A 214 4.53 -7.01 4.63
CA ALA A 214 4.98 -5.69 4.25
C ALA A 214 4.27 -5.18 2.97
N MET A 215 3.87 -6.07 2.06
CA MET A 215 3.14 -5.68 0.85
C MET A 215 1.82 -4.94 1.17
N PRO A 216 0.83 -5.53 1.85
CA PRO A 216 -0.36 -4.78 2.23
C PRO A 216 -0.07 -3.63 3.21
N LEU A 217 0.96 -3.70 4.06
CA LEU A 217 1.30 -2.63 4.99
C LEU A 217 1.87 -1.39 4.29
N SER A 218 2.54 -1.53 3.15
CA SER A 218 3.05 -0.40 2.36
C SER A 218 1.94 0.53 1.88
N TRP A 219 0.70 0.02 1.77
CA TRP A 219 -0.49 0.76 1.36
C TRP A 219 -1.21 1.47 2.52
N LEU A 220 -0.86 1.21 3.78
CA LEU A 220 -1.49 1.85 4.94
C LEU A 220 -1.45 3.39 4.89
N PRO A 221 -0.31 4.02 4.49
CA PRO A 221 -0.20 5.46 4.49
C PRO A 221 -1.05 6.18 3.44
N LEU A 222 -1.64 5.46 2.49
CA LEU A 222 -2.39 6.05 1.38
C LEU A 222 -3.81 5.52 1.22
N ILE A 223 -4.20 4.44 1.93
CA ILE A 223 -5.52 3.82 1.74
C ILE A 223 -6.68 4.80 1.93
N ALA A 224 -6.60 5.73 2.89
CA ALA A 224 -7.69 6.66 3.14
C ALA A 224 -7.83 7.73 2.05
N ASP A 225 -6.85 7.92 1.18
CA ASP A 225 -6.96 8.80 0.02
C ASP A 225 -8.01 8.29 -0.97
N TYR A 226 -8.24 6.98 -0.97
CA TYR A 226 -9.27 6.29 -1.77
C TYR A 226 -10.52 5.98 -0.94
N SER A 227 -10.34 5.41 0.26
CA SER A 227 -11.46 4.94 1.09
C SER A 227 -12.32 6.06 1.66
N ARG A 228 -11.82 7.32 1.71
CA ARG A 228 -12.64 8.52 2.03
C ARG A 228 -13.82 8.72 1.07
N PHE A 229 -13.73 8.15 -0.14
CA PHE A 229 -14.84 8.13 -1.10
C PHE A 229 -15.76 6.93 -0.94
N GLY A 230 -15.51 6.06 0.02
CA GLY A 230 -16.31 4.88 0.34
C GLY A 230 -17.63 5.25 1.03
N LYS A 231 -18.74 4.69 0.55
CA LYS A 231 -20.10 4.99 1.04
C LYS A 231 -20.36 4.43 2.42
N ARG A 232 -19.79 3.27 2.77
CA ARG A 232 -20.05 2.53 4.01
C ARG A 232 -18.77 1.82 4.48
N ALA A 233 -18.46 1.90 5.78
CA ALA A 233 -17.32 1.23 6.40
C ALA A 233 -17.25 -0.28 6.09
N LYS A 234 -18.38 -1.00 6.20
CA LYS A 234 -18.45 -2.43 5.88
C LYS A 234 -18.08 -2.75 4.42
N SER A 235 -18.51 -1.90 3.49
CA SER A 235 -18.18 -2.06 2.07
C SER A 235 -16.71 -1.75 1.80
N VAL A 236 -16.14 -0.78 2.52
CA VAL A 236 -14.70 -0.46 2.45
C VAL A 236 -13.89 -1.63 2.98
N PHE A 237 -14.20 -2.10 4.19
CA PHE A 237 -13.48 -3.23 4.78
C PHE A 237 -13.54 -4.48 3.89
N GLY A 238 -14.75 -4.93 3.51
CA GLY A 238 -14.92 -6.16 2.73
C GLY A 238 -14.32 -6.06 1.32
N GLY A 239 -14.55 -4.95 0.62
CA GLY A 239 -13.99 -4.75 -0.73
C GLY A 239 -12.46 -4.71 -0.72
N THR A 240 -11.87 -3.97 0.22
CA THR A 240 -10.41 -3.87 0.37
C THR A 240 -9.79 -5.22 0.76
N ALA A 241 -10.30 -5.84 1.83
CA ALA A 241 -9.72 -7.08 2.36
C ALA A 241 -9.77 -8.20 1.32
N VAL A 242 -10.92 -8.43 0.71
CA VAL A 242 -11.08 -9.53 -0.25
C VAL A 242 -10.35 -9.23 -1.56
N GLY A 243 -10.44 -8.00 -2.07
CA GLY A 243 -9.78 -7.63 -3.31
C GLY A 243 -8.27 -7.78 -3.22
N PHE A 244 -7.64 -7.11 -2.26
CA PHE A 244 -6.19 -7.16 -2.10
C PHE A 244 -5.68 -8.56 -1.73
N PHE A 245 -6.40 -9.28 -0.84
CA PHE A 245 -6.02 -10.65 -0.48
C PHE A 245 -5.90 -11.55 -1.71
N ILE A 246 -6.92 -11.56 -2.56
CA ILE A 246 -6.93 -12.43 -3.74
C ILE A 246 -5.81 -12.05 -4.69
N GLY A 247 -5.67 -10.76 -5.03
CA GLY A 247 -4.63 -10.29 -5.95
C GLY A 247 -3.23 -10.59 -5.43
N ASN A 248 -2.92 -10.14 -4.21
CA ASN A 248 -1.60 -10.26 -3.61
C ASN A 248 -1.19 -11.72 -3.37
N PHE A 249 -2.08 -12.53 -2.76
CA PHE A 249 -1.81 -13.95 -2.53
C PHE A 249 -1.55 -14.69 -3.83
N TRP A 250 -2.37 -14.44 -4.85
CA TRP A 250 -2.25 -15.09 -6.16
C TRP A 250 -0.91 -14.74 -6.82
N LEU A 251 -0.59 -13.46 -6.96
CA LEU A 251 0.63 -13.05 -7.65
C LEU A 251 1.91 -13.40 -6.89
N MET A 252 1.95 -13.24 -5.56
CA MET A 252 3.11 -13.70 -4.79
C MET A 252 3.30 -15.21 -4.95
N SER A 253 2.21 -16.00 -4.91
CA SER A 253 2.28 -17.45 -5.09
C SER A 253 2.79 -17.85 -6.48
N LEU A 254 2.36 -17.13 -7.53
CA LEU A 254 2.91 -17.30 -8.87
C LEU A 254 4.40 -16.94 -8.91
N GLY A 255 4.81 -15.86 -8.25
CA GLY A 255 6.22 -15.47 -8.13
C GLY A 255 7.11 -16.58 -7.56
N VAL A 256 6.68 -17.17 -6.44
CA VAL A 256 7.35 -18.34 -5.84
C VAL A 256 7.43 -19.49 -6.84
N ALA A 257 6.29 -19.88 -7.42
CA ALA A 257 6.21 -21.05 -8.27
C ALA A 257 7.00 -20.89 -9.58
N TYR A 258 6.95 -19.72 -10.21
CA TYR A 258 7.76 -19.42 -11.40
C TYR A 258 9.25 -19.41 -11.11
N THR A 259 9.66 -18.88 -9.96
CA THR A 259 11.07 -18.88 -9.55
C THR A 259 11.57 -20.31 -9.35
N LEU A 260 10.85 -21.13 -8.61
CA LEU A 260 11.24 -22.52 -8.37
C LEU A 260 11.22 -23.37 -9.64
N ALA A 261 10.26 -23.15 -10.54
CA ALA A 261 10.09 -23.93 -11.76
C ALA A 261 11.04 -23.53 -12.89
N PHE A 262 11.28 -22.22 -13.08
CA PHE A 262 11.88 -21.70 -14.33
C PHE A 262 13.05 -20.74 -14.12
N ALA A 263 13.27 -20.23 -12.90
CA ALA A 263 14.28 -19.25 -12.56
C ALA A 263 14.98 -19.56 -11.23
N PRO A 264 15.56 -20.76 -11.05
CA PRO A 264 16.09 -21.21 -9.76
C PRO A 264 17.23 -20.34 -9.22
N SER A 265 17.88 -19.52 -10.04
CA SER A 265 18.85 -18.51 -9.60
C SER A 265 18.25 -17.40 -8.73
N GLY A 266 16.91 -17.25 -8.73
CA GLY A 266 16.21 -16.16 -8.03
C GLY A 266 16.45 -14.77 -8.61
N GLU A 267 17.19 -14.65 -9.73
CA GLU A 267 17.45 -13.37 -10.37
C GLU A 267 16.20 -12.80 -11.04
N VAL A 268 15.96 -11.51 -10.84
CA VAL A 268 14.81 -10.78 -11.41
C VAL A 268 14.72 -10.93 -12.93
N ASN A 269 15.86 -10.84 -13.62
CA ASN A 269 15.92 -10.99 -15.07
C ASN A 269 15.52 -12.40 -15.52
N ALA A 270 15.92 -13.45 -14.80
CA ALA A 270 15.53 -14.82 -15.10
C ALA A 270 14.01 -15.02 -14.93
N LEU A 271 13.42 -14.43 -13.88
CA LEU A 271 11.99 -14.44 -13.65
C LEU A 271 11.22 -13.70 -14.77
N LEU A 272 11.66 -12.50 -15.15
CA LEU A 272 11.05 -11.74 -16.24
C LEU A 272 11.14 -12.48 -17.58
N LEU A 273 12.27 -13.16 -17.86
CA LEU A 273 12.45 -14.00 -19.06
C LEU A 273 11.46 -15.20 -19.06
N ALA A 274 11.27 -15.85 -17.91
CA ALA A 274 10.31 -16.93 -17.76
C ALA A 274 8.88 -16.46 -18.03
N LEU A 275 8.50 -15.31 -17.50
CA LEU A 275 7.19 -14.69 -17.72
C LEU A 275 7.01 -14.25 -19.18
N ALA A 276 8.04 -13.65 -19.79
CA ALA A 276 8.03 -13.26 -21.19
C ALA A 276 7.93 -14.47 -22.13
N GLY A 277 8.38 -15.66 -21.70
CA GLY A 277 8.21 -16.92 -22.39
C GLY A 277 6.80 -17.49 -22.32
N ALA A 278 5.98 -17.03 -21.39
CA ALA A 278 4.60 -17.47 -21.21
C ALA A 278 3.67 -16.74 -22.19
N GLY A 279 3.09 -17.47 -23.15
CA GLY A 279 2.09 -16.90 -24.05
C GLY A 279 2.57 -15.72 -24.90
N LEU A 280 3.79 -15.80 -25.43
CA LEU A 280 4.43 -14.75 -26.25
C LEU A 280 4.59 -13.39 -25.49
N GLY A 281 4.61 -13.43 -24.16
CA GLY A 281 4.75 -12.24 -23.32
C GLY A 281 3.47 -11.40 -23.16
N ILE A 282 2.36 -11.78 -23.75
CA ILE A 282 1.08 -11.03 -23.65
C ILE A 282 0.63 -10.86 -22.20
N PRO A 283 0.63 -11.91 -21.33
CA PRO A 283 0.25 -11.74 -19.94
C PRO A 283 1.18 -10.79 -19.18
N LEU A 284 2.48 -10.84 -19.44
CA LEU A 284 3.43 -9.90 -18.85
C LEU A 284 3.15 -8.47 -19.30
N LEU A 285 2.83 -8.26 -20.58
CA LEU A 285 2.45 -6.94 -21.10
C LEU A 285 1.17 -6.40 -20.42
N LEU A 286 0.18 -7.25 -20.19
CA LEU A 286 -1.05 -6.84 -19.50
C LEU A 286 -0.80 -6.46 -18.03
N ILE A 287 0.03 -7.22 -17.32
CA ILE A 287 0.44 -6.88 -15.94
C ILE A 287 1.25 -5.59 -15.94
N LEU A 288 2.13 -5.40 -16.90
CA LEU A 288 2.93 -4.19 -17.04
C LEU A 288 2.07 -2.93 -17.29
N LEU A 289 0.99 -3.05 -18.06
CA LEU A 289 0.05 -1.95 -18.24
C LEU A 289 -0.72 -1.65 -16.93
N ASP A 290 -1.03 -2.67 -16.14
CA ASP A 290 -1.66 -2.53 -14.84
C ASP A 290 -0.71 -1.89 -13.80
N GLU A 291 0.60 -2.16 -13.89
CA GLU A 291 1.62 -1.52 -13.03
C GLU A 291 1.59 0.01 -13.11
N SER A 292 1.13 0.56 -14.23
CA SER A 292 0.89 2.01 -14.34
C SER A 292 -0.19 2.53 -13.37
N GLU A 293 -1.09 1.65 -12.88
CA GLU A 293 -2.05 1.98 -11.82
C GLU A 293 -1.36 2.10 -10.46
N ASN A 294 -0.41 1.22 -10.14
CA ASN A 294 0.38 1.30 -8.91
C ASN A 294 1.18 2.61 -8.90
N ALA A 295 1.91 2.90 -9.98
CA ALA A 295 2.65 4.16 -10.12
C ALA A 295 1.74 5.40 -10.04
N PHE A 296 0.53 5.35 -10.65
CA PHE A 296 -0.47 6.39 -10.49
C PHE A 296 -0.87 6.59 -9.04
N ALA A 297 -1.14 5.49 -8.32
CA ALA A 297 -1.59 5.53 -6.94
C ALA A 297 -0.55 6.19 -6.04
N ASP A 298 0.72 5.85 -6.22
CA ASP A 298 1.84 6.41 -5.46
C ASP A 298 2.01 7.90 -5.74
N ILE A 299 2.10 8.30 -7.00
CA ILE A 299 2.27 9.70 -7.40
C ILE A 299 1.09 10.55 -6.91
N HIS A 300 -0.16 10.07 -7.07
CA HIS A 300 -1.35 10.78 -6.63
C HIS A 300 -1.39 10.95 -5.11
N SER A 301 -1.14 9.89 -4.34
CA SER A 301 -1.17 9.94 -2.89
C SER A 301 0.01 10.71 -2.29
N ALA A 302 1.19 10.70 -2.95
CA ALA A 302 2.28 11.61 -2.62
C ALA A 302 1.87 13.07 -2.79
N ALA A 303 1.15 13.38 -3.88
CA ALA A 303 0.64 14.73 -4.13
C ALA A 303 -0.44 15.14 -3.11
N VAL A 304 -1.33 14.24 -2.70
CA VAL A 304 -2.32 14.47 -1.64
C VAL A 304 -1.61 14.77 -0.31
N SER A 305 -0.60 13.97 0.06
CA SER A 305 0.20 14.19 1.28
C SER A 305 1.01 15.49 1.23
N GLY A 306 1.61 15.78 0.08
CA GLY A 306 2.33 17.04 -0.17
C GLY A 306 1.41 18.26 -0.12
N GLY A 307 0.15 18.13 -0.54
CA GLY A 307 -0.85 19.19 -0.46
C GLY A 307 -1.16 19.62 0.98
N ILE A 308 -1.06 18.68 1.94
CA ILE A 308 -1.20 18.97 3.38
C ILE A 308 -0.01 19.78 3.91
N LEU A 309 1.19 19.51 3.38
CA LEU A 309 2.42 20.18 3.81
C LEU A 309 2.59 21.56 3.18
N LEU A 310 2.36 21.66 1.87
CA LEU A 310 2.71 22.81 1.04
C LEU A 310 1.51 23.71 0.69
N ARG A 311 0.27 23.27 0.95
CA ARG A 311 -0.97 23.95 0.60
C ARG A 311 -1.11 24.30 -0.89
N LEU A 312 -0.48 23.48 -1.75
CA LEU A 312 -0.58 23.58 -3.20
C LEU A 312 -1.69 22.68 -3.75
N LYS A 313 -2.11 22.92 -4.98
CA LYS A 313 -3.09 22.06 -5.66
C LYS A 313 -2.50 20.67 -5.92
N VAL A 314 -3.29 19.63 -5.68
CA VAL A 314 -2.86 18.24 -5.84
C VAL A 314 -2.40 17.95 -7.27
N GLU A 315 -3.05 18.53 -8.28
CA GLU A 315 -2.70 18.33 -9.69
C GLU A 315 -1.30 18.84 -10.02
N HIS A 316 -0.91 20.01 -9.46
CA HIS A 316 0.43 20.57 -9.68
C HIS A 316 1.50 19.75 -8.95
N LEU A 317 1.17 19.26 -7.74
CA LEU A 317 2.07 18.38 -6.99
C LEU A 317 2.22 17.03 -7.67
N ALA A 318 1.13 16.43 -8.20
CA ALA A 318 1.18 15.18 -8.94
C ALA A 318 2.08 15.30 -10.18
N LEU A 319 1.98 16.42 -10.91
CA LEU A 319 2.88 16.68 -12.04
C LEU A 319 4.34 16.77 -11.59
N ALA A 320 4.63 17.56 -10.56
CA ALA A 320 6.00 17.72 -10.05
C ALA A 320 6.58 16.40 -9.53
N ILE A 321 5.82 15.65 -8.75
CA ILE A 321 6.22 14.36 -8.19
C ILE A 321 6.43 13.32 -9.30
N GLY A 322 5.53 13.25 -10.29
CA GLY A 322 5.69 12.36 -11.43
C GLY A 322 6.95 12.62 -12.24
N VAL A 323 7.32 13.90 -12.42
CA VAL A 323 8.61 14.28 -13.03
C VAL A 323 9.78 13.80 -12.15
N VAL A 324 9.71 14.01 -10.84
CA VAL A 324 10.77 13.55 -9.91
C VAL A 324 10.91 12.03 -9.95
N CYS A 325 9.81 11.27 -9.89
CA CYS A 325 9.82 9.81 -10.01
C CYS A 325 10.46 9.36 -11.33
N THR A 326 10.09 10.00 -12.44
CA THR A 326 10.65 9.69 -13.76
C THR A 326 12.16 9.96 -13.82
N LEU A 327 12.61 11.09 -13.27
CA LEU A 327 14.05 11.41 -13.20
C LEU A 327 14.81 10.40 -12.33
N ILE A 328 14.29 10.04 -11.15
CA ILE A 328 14.90 9.01 -10.30
C ILE A 328 14.97 7.67 -11.06
N ALA A 329 13.91 7.29 -11.75
CA ALA A 329 13.86 6.04 -12.52
C ALA A 329 14.89 5.98 -13.66
N CYS A 330 15.39 7.11 -14.17
CA CYS A 330 16.47 7.13 -15.14
C CYS A 330 17.82 6.65 -14.57
N PHE A 331 18.04 6.79 -13.25
CA PHE A 331 19.37 6.61 -12.65
C PHE A 331 19.41 5.58 -11.50
N ALA A 332 18.29 5.30 -10.84
CA ALA A 332 18.23 4.43 -9.67
C ALA A 332 18.26 2.93 -10.05
N PRO A 333 19.00 2.10 -9.27
CA PRO A 333 18.99 0.65 -9.45
C PRO A 333 17.82 -0.01 -8.68
N LEU A 334 17.21 -1.05 -9.27
CA LEU A 334 16.15 -1.85 -8.62
C LEU A 334 16.66 -2.67 -7.42
N ALA A 335 17.98 -2.90 -7.32
CA ALA A 335 18.57 -3.76 -6.29
C ALA A 335 18.28 -3.34 -4.84
N GLN A 336 17.88 -2.09 -4.59
CA GLN A 336 17.57 -1.59 -3.23
C GLN A 336 16.11 -1.82 -2.80
N TYR A 337 15.30 -2.46 -3.63
CA TYR A 337 13.86 -2.64 -3.39
C TYR A 337 13.52 -3.30 -2.04
N GLN A 338 14.18 -4.42 -1.70
CA GLN A 338 13.90 -5.15 -0.45
C GLN A 338 14.23 -4.30 0.78
N ASN A 339 15.38 -3.62 0.78
CA ASN A 339 15.77 -2.73 1.88
C ASN A 339 14.78 -1.59 2.06
N PHE A 340 14.32 -1.04 0.94
CA PHE A 340 13.32 0.02 0.95
C PHE A 340 11.98 -0.45 1.52
N LEU A 341 11.51 -1.64 1.15
CA LEU A 341 10.28 -2.25 1.67
C LEU A 341 10.33 -2.43 3.19
N LEU A 342 11.44 -2.97 3.71
CA LEU A 342 11.63 -3.18 5.15
C LEU A 342 11.75 -1.85 5.91
N LEU A 343 12.43 -0.85 5.34
CA LEU A 343 12.52 0.49 5.94
C LEU A 343 11.14 1.13 6.10
N ILE A 344 10.27 1.03 5.08
CA ILE A 344 8.88 1.51 5.16
C ILE A 344 8.11 0.79 6.27
N GLY A 345 8.23 -0.54 6.34
CA GLY A 345 7.63 -1.35 7.38
C GLY A 345 8.04 -0.89 8.79
N SER A 346 9.33 -0.55 8.98
CA SER A 346 9.86 -0.11 10.26
C SER A 346 9.23 1.17 10.82
N VAL A 347 8.79 2.05 9.96
CA VAL A 347 8.22 3.36 10.32
C VAL A 347 6.69 3.31 10.36
N PHE A 348 6.07 2.76 9.33
CA PHE A 348 4.62 2.85 9.17
C PHE A 348 3.85 1.75 9.89
N ALA A 349 4.39 0.55 10.07
CA ALA A 349 3.70 -0.48 10.86
C ALA A 349 3.46 -0.03 12.30
N PRO A 350 4.45 0.47 13.07
CA PRO A 350 4.22 1.03 14.41
C PRO A 350 3.27 2.23 14.41
N LEU A 351 3.39 3.13 13.42
CA LEU A 351 2.51 4.29 13.29
C LEU A 351 1.04 3.87 13.22
N PHE A 352 0.73 2.89 12.37
CA PHE A 352 -0.65 2.44 12.21
C PHE A 352 -1.12 1.56 13.37
N GLY A 353 -0.23 0.94 14.13
CA GLY A 353 -0.55 0.36 15.44
C GLY A 353 -1.13 1.41 16.40
N VAL A 354 -0.48 2.59 16.49
CA VAL A 354 -0.97 3.74 17.26
C VAL A 354 -2.33 4.23 16.74
N VAL A 355 -2.46 4.42 15.43
CA VAL A 355 -3.68 4.97 14.78
C VAL A 355 -4.88 4.06 14.98
N LEU A 356 -4.70 2.75 14.81
CA LEU A 356 -5.78 1.76 14.98
C LEU A 356 -6.29 1.75 16.42
N VAL A 357 -5.40 1.73 17.41
CA VAL A 357 -5.78 1.78 18.83
C VAL A 357 -6.45 3.10 19.18
N ASP A 358 -5.91 4.23 18.72
CA ASP A 358 -6.52 5.54 18.95
C ASP A 358 -7.93 5.61 18.37
N HIS A 359 -8.13 5.17 17.13
CA HIS A 359 -9.43 5.28 16.46
C HIS A 359 -10.48 4.30 17.02
N PHE A 360 -10.14 3.00 17.10
CA PHE A 360 -11.12 1.97 17.41
C PHE A 360 -11.33 1.72 18.91
N ILE A 361 -10.32 2.02 19.73
CA ILE A 361 -10.36 1.73 21.17
C ILE A 361 -10.56 3.00 21.98
N LEU A 362 -9.70 4.01 21.81
CA LEU A 362 -9.70 5.19 22.66
C LEU A 362 -10.78 6.20 22.29
N ARG A 363 -10.99 6.48 20.99
CA ARG A 363 -11.98 7.48 20.57
C ARG A 363 -13.42 7.07 20.77
N LYS A 364 -13.72 5.79 20.70
CA LYS A 364 -15.08 5.30 21.04
C LYS A 364 -15.48 5.60 22.48
N ARG A 365 -14.51 5.89 23.33
CA ARG A 365 -14.72 6.22 24.75
C ARG A 365 -14.82 7.73 25.02
N SER A 366 -14.39 8.57 24.07
CA SER A 366 -14.39 10.04 24.24
C SER A 366 -15.26 10.71 23.18
N ALA A 367 -16.30 11.43 23.62
CA ALA A 367 -17.21 12.17 22.73
C ALA A 367 -16.59 13.46 22.15
N ARG A 368 -15.45 13.94 22.65
CA ARG A 368 -14.83 15.21 22.23
C ARG A 368 -13.32 15.05 22.11
N VAL A 369 -12.82 15.19 20.88
CA VAL A 369 -11.38 15.33 20.60
C VAL A 369 -11.04 16.81 20.60
N THR A 370 -10.32 17.30 21.60
CA THR A 370 -9.78 18.65 21.58
C THR A 370 -8.71 18.76 20.48
N PRO A 371 -8.79 19.79 19.63
CA PRO A 371 -7.74 20.04 18.64
C PRO A 371 -6.42 20.34 19.38
N THR A 372 -5.43 19.46 19.22
CA THR A 372 -4.11 19.65 19.83
C THR A 372 -3.06 19.81 18.74
N LEU A 373 -2.02 20.60 19.04
CA LEU A 373 -0.88 20.75 18.12
C LEU A 373 -0.04 19.48 18.07
N LEU A 374 0.24 18.90 19.25
CA LEU A 374 1.05 17.68 19.41
C LEU A 374 0.37 16.76 20.43
N ARG A 375 0.31 15.48 20.12
CA ARG A 375 -0.14 14.43 21.03
C ARG A 375 1.07 13.59 21.43
N TRP A 376 1.79 14.05 22.43
CA TRP A 376 3.02 13.42 22.90
C TRP A 376 2.88 11.93 23.22
N PRO A 377 1.80 11.46 23.90
CA PRO A 377 1.62 10.03 24.13
C PRO A 377 1.64 9.19 22.85
N SER A 378 0.97 9.67 21.81
CA SER A 378 0.92 8.96 20.52
C SER A 378 2.27 8.99 19.78
N LEU A 379 3.00 10.10 19.87
CA LEU A 379 4.34 10.23 19.28
C LEU A 379 5.36 9.32 20.00
N LEU A 380 5.31 9.26 21.34
CA LEU A 380 6.17 8.37 22.13
C LEU A 380 5.85 6.90 21.87
N ALA A 381 4.57 6.55 21.75
CA ALA A 381 4.14 5.19 21.39
C ALA A 381 4.66 4.78 20.00
N TRP A 382 4.56 5.69 19.01
CA TRP A 382 5.11 5.47 17.68
C TRP A 382 6.62 5.27 17.71
N LEU A 383 7.36 6.19 18.35
CA LEU A 383 8.81 6.11 18.46
C LEU A 383 9.25 4.81 19.17
N GLY A 384 8.56 4.43 20.24
CA GLY A 384 8.81 3.16 20.94
C GLY A 384 8.67 1.94 20.02
N GLY A 385 7.65 1.94 19.15
CA GLY A 385 7.49 0.89 18.15
C GLY A 385 8.58 0.89 17.08
N VAL A 386 9.00 2.07 16.56
CA VAL A 386 10.12 2.18 15.62
C VAL A 386 11.42 1.65 16.23
N VAL A 387 11.73 2.06 17.45
CA VAL A 387 12.92 1.56 18.18
C VAL A 387 12.84 0.04 18.33
N THR A 388 11.70 -0.50 18.72
CA THR A 388 11.50 -1.95 18.86
C THR A 388 11.72 -2.68 17.56
N TYR A 389 11.21 -2.15 16.44
CA TYR A 389 11.45 -2.76 15.12
C TYR A 389 12.96 -2.92 14.87
N HIS A 390 13.72 -1.82 15.00
CA HIS A 390 15.16 -1.86 14.73
C HIS A 390 15.94 -2.71 15.74
N LEU A 391 15.54 -2.73 17.01
CA LEU A 391 16.15 -3.62 18.00
C LEU A 391 15.93 -5.09 17.65
N LEU A 392 14.69 -5.48 17.30
CA LEU A 392 14.38 -6.86 16.91
C LEU A 392 15.08 -7.25 15.61
N ALA A 393 15.05 -6.41 14.59
CA ALA A 393 15.72 -6.68 13.32
C ALA A 393 17.25 -6.88 13.46
N ASN A 394 17.89 -6.18 14.42
CA ASN A 394 19.33 -6.31 14.64
C ASN A 394 19.73 -7.39 15.65
N LEU A 395 18.95 -7.56 16.72
CA LEU A 395 19.31 -8.49 17.82
C LEU A 395 18.70 -9.87 17.65
N LEU A 396 17.54 -9.96 16.98
CA LEU A 396 16.78 -11.20 16.81
C LEU A 396 16.21 -11.29 15.37
N PRO A 397 17.09 -11.31 14.34
CA PRO A 397 16.66 -11.24 12.94
C PRO A 397 15.70 -12.36 12.53
N ASP A 398 15.76 -13.52 13.19
CA ASP A 398 14.95 -14.69 12.88
C ASP A 398 13.50 -14.60 13.41
N VAL A 399 13.17 -13.62 14.26
CA VAL A 399 11.86 -13.54 14.93
C VAL A 399 10.84 -12.75 14.11
N GLY A 400 11.31 -11.91 13.17
CA GLY A 400 10.46 -10.92 12.49
C GLY A 400 10.20 -9.69 13.40
N ALA A 401 10.15 -8.53 12.80
CA ALA A 401 10.08 -7.27 13.56
C ALA A 401 8.75 -6.53 13.40
N THR A 402 8.04 -6.74 12.30
CA THR A 402 6.89 -5.92 11.89
C THR A 402 5.72 -6.02 12.85
N LEU A 403 5.22 -7.21 13.15
CA LEU A 403 4.09 -7.40 14.05
C LEU A 403 4.42 -7.05 15.51
N PRO A 404 5.54 -7.50 16.09
CA PRO A 404 5.89 -7.09 17.46
C PRO A 404 5.98 -5.58 17.63
N ALA A 405 6.58 -4.87 16.66
CA ALA A 405 6.68 -3.42 16.69
C ALA A 405 5.32 -2.71 16.60
N LEU A 406 4.43 -3.18 15.71
CA LEU A 406 3.07 -2.70 15.58
C LEU A 406 2.27 -2.92 16.86
N LEU A 407 2.33 -4.11 17.43
CA LEU A 407 1.60 -4.48 18.65
C LEU A 407 2.11 -3.71 19.86
N LEU A 408 3.43 -3.53 20.00
CA LEU A 408 3.99 -2.72 21.06
C LEU A 408 3.56 -1.25 20.96
N ALA A 409 3.65 -0.66 19.77
CA ALA A 409 3.21 0.71 19.53
C ALA A 409 1.71 0.89 19.86
N GLY A 410 0.88 -0.05 19.44
CA GLY A 410 -0.54 -0.09 19.79
C GLY A 410 -0.78 -0.23 21.29
N GLY A 411 -0.07 -1.12 21.96
CA GLY A 411 -0.13 -1.31 23.41
C GLY A 411 0.30 -0.06 24.19
N LEU A 412 1.41 0.57 23.79
CA LEU A 412 1.86 1.85 24.36
C LEU A 412 0.82 2.95 24.13
N GLN A 413 0.21 3.02 22.95
CA GLN A 413 -0.87 3.97 22.68
C GLN A 413 -2.09 3.71 23.57
N TRP A 414 -2.44 2.45 23.79
CA TRP A 414 -3.56 2.11 24.69
C TRP A 414 -3.28 2.59 26.12
N VAL A 415 -2.09 2.38 26.64
CA VAL A 415 -1.72 2.78 28.01
C VAL A 415 -1.57 4.31 28.12
N LEU A 416 -0.70 4.89 27.28
CA LEU A 416 -0.38 6.33 27.34
C LEU A 416 -1.54 7.20 26.85
N GLY A 417 -2.32 6.71 25.89
CA GLY A 417 -3.45 7.44 25.32
C GLY A 417 -4.62 7.63 26.28
N GLN A 418 -4.72 6.84 27.34
CA GLN A 418 -5.74 7.05 28.38
C GLN A 418 -5.60 8.40 29.08
N THR A 419 -4.40 8.95 29.14
CA THR A 419 -4.13 10.29 29.68
C THR A 419 -4.73 11.41 28.83
N LEU A 420 -5.10 11.12 27.58
CA LEU A 420 -5.72 12.06 26.64
C LEU A 420 -7.25 12.04 26.72
N ILE A 421 -7.82 11.08 27.43
CA ILE A 421 -9.25 10.99 27.68
C ILE A 421 -9.55 11.87 28.88
N SER A 422 -10.10 13.09 28.66
CA SER A 422 -10.57 13.91 29.75
C SER A 422 -11.60 13.11 30.57
N PRO A 423 -11.54 13.14 31.94
CA PRO A 423 -12.60 12.57 32.74
C PRO A 423 -13.91 13.23 32.29
N HIS A 424 -15.00 12.44 32.22
CA HIS A 424 -16.32 12.98 32.01
C HIS A 424 -16.48 14.19 32.94
N PRO A 425 -16.93 15.36 32.46
CA PRO A 425 -17.40 16.38 33.38
C PRO A 425 -18.48 15.69 34.21
N GLY A 426 -18.31 15.68 35.53
CA GLY A 426 -19.33 15.21 36.45
C GLY A 426 -20.69 15.84 36.11
N PRO A 427 -21.82 15.25 36.49
CA PRO A 427 -23.13 15.84 36.25
C PRO A 427 -23.03 17.32 36.62
N LEU A 428 -23.49 18.19 35.71
CA LEU A 428 -23.60 19.62 36.01
C LEU A 428 -24.30 19.74 37.35
N PRO A 429 -23.81 20.57 38.30
CA PRO A 429 -24.57 20.82 39.52
C PRO A 429 -25.97 21.22 39.08
N GLU A 430 -26.98 20.52 39.63
CA GLU A 430 -28.37 20.85 39.40
C GLU A 430 -28.53 22.32 39.74
N GLY A 431 -28.75 23.14 38.69
CA GLY A 431 -28.93 24.57 38.86
C GLY A 431 -30.12 24.79 39.75
N GLU A 432 -29.94 25.50 40.85
CA GLU A 432 -30.99 26.07 41.66
C GLU A 432 -32.06 26.67 40.73
N GLY A 433 -33.25 26.12 40.83
CA GLY A 433 -34.42 26.59 40.12
C GLY A 433 -34.66 28.06 40.47
N THR A 434 -34.34 28.98 39.57
CA THR A 434 -34.87 30.32 39.64
C THR A 434 -36.35 30.27 39.26
N ASP A 435 -37.14 30.17 40.27
CA ASP A 435 -38.56 30.56 40.29
C ASP A 435 -38.69 31.97 39.70
N ARG A 436 -39.20 32.07 38.46
CA ARG A 436 -39.73 33.31 37.88
C ARG A 436 -41.14 33.10 37.41
N THR A 437 -42.04 32.89 38.38
CA THR A 437 -43.42 33.30 38.28
C THR A 437 -43.54 34.65 38.98
N ARG A 438 -43.70 35.73 38.20
CA ARG A 438 -44.43 36.98 38.46
C ARG A 438 -43.86 38.15 37.69
N ALA A 439 -44.49 38.55 36.60
CA ALA A 439 -45.20 39.75 36.35
C ALA A 439 -45.49 39.86 34.84
#